data_794970eaed49f594d5d7a2856931803b
#
_entry.id   794970eaed49f594d5d7a2856931803b
#
_cell.length_a   1.000
_cell.length_b   1.000
_cell.length_c   1.000
_cell.angle_alpha   90.00
_cell.angle_beta   90.00
_cell.angle_gamma   90.00
#
_symmetry.space_group_name_H-M   'P 1'
#
loop_
_entity.id
_entity.type
_entity.pdbx_description
1 polymer ?
#
loop_
_entity_poly.entity_id
_entity_poly.type
_entity_poly.pdbx_seq_one_letter_code
_entity_poly.pdbx_strand_id
1 'polypeptide(L)'
;MLNRKKLVLGLLILGVVLVFGWLYFHSHGRDSQSEREDLLSHLPADSTSVVYLDFQELRASAFLSQILAWAPQPQMEDEYGKFVQATGFDYERDLDRVGVSFSGSAQSPKTIAVADGRFDRKKIEAYSAHFGTLKTANGKTIYAVNLSNPPRTAYFTFLRDDRVAICNDASCFFQASGRSMNSEEWREHFLRMAGTPLFAVMRQDSQLLTALSQRTPGGYRSPQLATLLGQLQWVSVGAKPEGDELRVVADGETSNDMVIRQLNDMFSGLLILAQAGLDDPKSRKQLDPKLREAYAGLLKSAEVQRLDRGTSKSVRLIFEITPQLLESAKSASAADPPEKAPSGEPARKHR
;
A
#
# COMPACT_ATOMS: atom_id res chain seq x y z
N MET A 1 -53.50 -18.81 -10.93
CA MET A 1 -52.72 -19.62 -11.91
C MET A 1 -51.61 -18.80 -12.47
N LEU A 2 -50.39 -18.97 -11.98
CA LEU A 2 -49.22 -18.25 -12.47
C LEU A 2 -48.85 -18.77 -13.86
N ASN A 3 -48.83 -17.86 -14.82
CA ASN A 3 -48.70 -18.21 -16.24
C ASN A 3 -47.28 -18.80 -16.48
N ARG A 4 -47.20 -20.14 -16.68
CA ARG A 4 -45.93 -20.90 -16.89
C ARG A 4 -44.99 -20.25 -17.89
N LYS A 5 -45.53 -19.58 -18.93
CA LYS A 5 -44.73 -18.85 -19.91
C LYS A 5 -43.97 -17.63 -19.35
N LYS A 6 -44.58 -16.92 -18.36
CA LYS A 6 -43.92 -15.79 -17.68
C LYS A 6 -42.84 -16.26 -16.69
N LEU A 7 -43.04 -17.44 -16.09
CA LEU A 7 -42.07 -18.05 -15.16
C LEU A 7 -40.83 -18.57 -15.91
N VAL A 8 -41.03 -19.19 -17.08
CA VAL A 8 -39.94 -19.65 -17.96
C VAL A 8 -39.17 -18.46 -18.54
N LEU A 9 -39.86 -17.41 -18.95
CA LEU A 9 -39.23 -16.18 -19.43
C LEU A 9 -38.40 -15.49 -18.33
N GLY A 10 -38.93 -15.43 -17.10
CA GLY A 10 -38.21 -14.89 -15.94
C GLY A 10 -36.95 -15.67 -15.59
N LEU A 11 -37.02 -17.02 -15.62
CA LEU A 11 -35.87 -17.91 -15.42
C LEU A 11 -34.83 -17.78 -16.53
N LEU A 12 -35.25 -17.56 -17.77
CA LEU A 12 -34.37 -17.37 -18.92
C LEU A 12 -33.64 -16.03 -18.82
N ILE A 13 -34.33 -14.95 -18.44
CA ILE A 13 -33.72 -13.63 -18.20
C ILE A 13 -32.75 -13.69 -17.03
N LEU A 14 -33.11 -14.35 -15.92
CA LEU A 14 -32.22 -14.54 -14.76
C LEU A 14 -30.97 -15.34 -15.14
N GLY A 15 -31.11 -16.40 -15.95
CA GLY A 15 -30.00 -17.19 -16.46
C GLY A 15 -29.05 -16.36 -17.35
N VAL A 16 -29.61 -15.54 -18.24
CA VAL A 16 -28.83 -14.63 -19.09
C VAL A 16 -28.10 -13.60 -18.23
N VAL A 17 -28.75 -12.97 -17.25
CA VAL A 17 -28.10 -12.00 -16.34
C VAL A 17 -26.99 -12.66 -15.52
N LEU A 18 -27.18 -13.90 -15.05
CA LEU A 18 -26.14 -14.64 -14.32
C LEU A 18 -24.97 -15.03 -15.22
N VAL A 19 -25.22 -15.44 -16.47
CA VAL A 19 -24.14 -15.75 -17.43
C VAL A 19 -23.39 -14.49 -17.85
N PHE A 20 -24.07 -13.38 -18.15
CA PHE A 20 -23.41 -12.11 -18.45
C PHE A 20 -22.70 -11.53 -17.23
N GLY A 21 -23.26 -11.62 -16.03
CA GLY A 21 -22.59 -11.26 -14.77
C GLY A 21 -21.33 -12.10 -14.55
N TRP A 22 -21.42 -13.43 -14.75
CA TRP A 22 -20.28 -14.34 -14.62
C TRP A 22 -19.20 -14.08 -15.69
N LEU A 23 -19.57 -13.85 -16.97
CA LEU A 23 -18.66 -13.46 -18.03
C LEU A 23 -18.02 -12.10 -17.76
N TYR A 24 -18.80 -11.12 -17.29
CA TYR A 24 -18.29 -9.80 -16.94
C TYR A 24 -17.27 -9.87 -15.78
N PHE A 25 -17.58 -10.59 -14.71
CA PHE A 25 -16.64 -10.81 -13.60
C PHE A 25 -15.41 -11.62 -14.02
N HIS A 26 -15.58 -12.60 -14.91
CA HIS A 26 -14.46 -13.45 -15.35
C HIS A 26 -13.51 -12.74 -16.33
N SER A 27 -14.04 -11.87 -17.18
CA SER A 27 -13.22 -11.08 -18.11
C SER A 27 -12.46 -9.97 -17.39
N HIS A 28 -13.10 -9.24 -16.47
CA HIS A 28 -12.44 -8.15 -15.75
C HIS A 28 -11.34 -8.65 -14.78
N GLY A 29 -11.52 -9.80 -14.14
CA GLY A 29 -10.51 -10.39 -13.26
C GLY A 29 -9.23 -10.83 -13.98
N ARG A 30 -9.34 -11.30 -15.23
CA ARG A 30 -8.19 -11.70 -16.04
C ARG A 30 -7.42 -10.50 -16.60
N ASP A 31 -8.13 -9.50 -17.08
CA ASP A 31 -7.52 -8.30 -17.64
C ASP A 31 -6.75 -7.52 -16.56
N SER A 32 -7.32 -7.38 -15.35
CA SER A 32 -6.67 -6.69 -14.24
C SER A 32 -5.39 -7.39 -13.76
N GLN A 33 -5.33 -8.72 -13.77
CA GLN A 33 -4.13 -9.47 -13.40
C GLN A 33 -3.02 -9.31 -14.45
N SER A 34 -3.35 -9.40 -15.73
CA SER A 34 -2.40 -9.22 -16.83
C SER A 34 -1.82 -7.80 -16.84
N GLU A 35 -2.65 -6.78 -16.64
CA GLU A 35 -2.22 -5.39 -16.58
C GLU A 35 -1.36 -5.10 -15.33
N ARG A 36 -1.67 -5.74 -14.19
CA ARG A 36 -0.84 -5.67 -12.99
C ARG A 36 0.54 -6.29 -13.23
N GLU A 37 0.60 -7.49 -13.81
CA GLU A 37 1.86 -8.18 -14.12
C GLU A 37 2.69 -7.37 -15.12
N ASP A 38 2.06 -6.79 -16.14
CA ASP A 38 2.70 -5.90 -17.10
C ASP A 38 3.25 -4.64 -16.42
N LEU A 39 2.48 -3.97 -15.55
CA LEU A 39 2.95 -2.81 -14.79
C LEU A 39 4.15 -3.17 -13.90
N LEU A 40 4.05 -4.24 -13.10
CA LEU A 40 5.12 -4.68 -12.19
C LEU A 40 6.37 -5.11 -12.95
N SER A 41 6.25 -5.60 -14.18
CA SER A 41 7.37 -5.98 -15.03
C SER A 41 8.30 -4.81 -15.39
N HIS A 42 7.81 -3.58 -15.29
CA HIS A 42 8.60 -2.36 -15.53
C HIS A 42 9.44 -1.92 -14.33
N LEU A 43 9.24 -2.55 -13.16
CA LEU A 43 10.04 -2.27 -11.97
C LEU A 43 11.40 -3.00 -12.03
N PRO A 44 12.46 -2.44 -11.42
CA PRO A 44 13.79 -3.04 -11.40
C PRO A 44 13.83 -4.36 -10.63
N ALA A 45 14.56 -5.34 -11.14
CA ALA A 45 14.71 -6.66 -10.50
C ALA A 45 15.58 -6.64 -9.23
N ASP A 46 16.42 -5.62 -9.06
CA ASP A 46 17.26 -5.40 -7.88
C ASP A 46 16.54 -4.68 -6.73
N SER A 47 15.21 -4.54 -6.85
CA SER A 47 14.38 -3.98 -5.78
C SER A 47 14.42 -4.85 -4.53
N THR A 48 14.42 -4.22 -3.36
CA THR A 48 14.32 -4.90 -2.07
C THR A 48 12.90 -4.92 -1.53
N SER A 49 12.05 -4.02 -2.03
CA SER A 49 10.63 -3.99 -1.70
C SER A 49 9.81 -3.40 -2.84
N VAL A 50 8.56 -3.85 -2.93
CA VAL A 50 7.55 -3.40 -3.87
C VAL A 50 6.25 -3.14 -3.14
N VAL A 51 5.61 -2.03 -3.46
CA VAL A 51 4.25 -1.69 -3.04
C VAL A 51 3.39 -1.55 -4.29
N TYR A 52 2.21 -2.12 -4.27
CA TYR A 52 1.23 -2.02 -5.35
C TYR A 52 -0.11 -1.53 -4.83
N LEU A 53 -0.74 -0.64 -5.58
CA LEU A 53 -2.08 -0.12 -5.32
C LEU A 53 -2.88 -0.15 -6.62
N ASP A 54 -4.06 -0.75 -6.56
CA ASP A 54 -5.10 -0.67 -7.60
C ASP A 54 -6.17 0.34 -7.16
N PHE A 55 -6.01 1.59 -7.61
CA PHE A 55 -6.96 2.65 -7.31
C PHE A 55 -8.33 2.43 -7.96
N GLN A 56 -8.36 1.72 -9.08
CA GLN A 56 -9.60 1.43 -9.79
C GLN A 56 -10.47 0.47 -8.97
N GLU A 57 -9.87 -0.60 -8.42
CA GLU A 57 -10.56 -1.54 -7.55
C GLU A 57 -10.89 -0.91 -6.19
N LEU A 58 -9.97 -0.13 -5.62
CA LEU A 58 -10.16 0.53 -4.33
C LEU A 58 -11.27 1.60 -4.39
N ARG A 59 -11.38 2.37 -5.47
CA ARG A 59 -12.47 3.36 -5.65
C ARG A 59 -13.85 2.74 -5.66
N ALA A 60 -13.97 1.47 -6.06
CA ALA A 60 -15.23 0.74 -6.03
C ALA A 60 -15.64 0.34 -4.60
N SER A 61 -14.76 0.45 -3.61
CA SER A 61 -15.03 0.05 -2.23
C SER A 61 -15.49 1.23 -1.38
N ALA A 62 -16.54 0.99 -0.55
CA ALA A 62 -17.01 1.97 0.42
C ALA A 62 -15.92 2.29 1.48
N PHE A 63 -15.04 1.34 1.79
CA PHE A 63 -13.95 1.50 2.75
C PHE A 63 -12.92 2.54 2.31
N LEU A 64 -12.53 2.56 1.02
CA LEU A 64 -11.56 3.54 0.54
C LEU A 64 -12.11 4.96 0.59
N SER A 65 -13.38 5.17 0.28
CA SER A 65 -13.99 6.50 0.36
C SER A 65 -13.90 7.10 1.77
N GLN A 66 -13.96 6.27 2.81
CA GLN A 66 -13.77 6.69 4.19
C GLN A 66 -12.30 7.07 4.48
N ILE A 67 -11.33 6.31 3.96
CA ILE A 67 -9.90 6.62 4.12
C ILE A 67 -9.54 7.90 3.37
N LEU A 68 -10.01 8.07 2.14
CA LEU A 68 -9.75 9.28 1.34
C LEU A 68 -10.34 10.54 2.00
N ALA A 69 -11.48 10.41 2.69
CA ALA A 69 -12.03 11.51 3.48
C ALA A 69 -11.13 11.96 4.65
N TRP A 70 -10.10 11.19 5.00
CA TRP A 70 -9.10 11.55 6.01
C TRP A 70 -7.84 12.18 5.41
N ALA A 71 -7.59 11.94 4.14
CA ALA A 71 -6.42 12.50 3.48
C ALA A 71 -6.49 14.04 3.54
N PRO A 72 -5.40 14.73 3.90
CA PRO A 72 -5.34 16.17 3.83
C PRO A 72 -5.66 16.59 2.39
N GLN A 73 -6.70 17.40 2.21
CA GLN A 73 -7.02 17.94 0.88
C GLN A 73 -5.84 18.81 0.42
N PRO A 74 -5.30 18.59 -0.79
CA PRO A 74 -4.22 19.43 -1.33
C PRO A 74 -4.70 20.87 -1.41
N GLN A 75 -3.92 21.82 -0.89
CA GLN A 75 -4.23 23.21 -1.02
C GLN A 75 -3.94 23.67 -2.46
N MET A 76 -4.81 24.50 -3.04
CA MET A 76 -4.65 24.98 -4.42
C MET A 76 -3.37 25.82 -4.63
N GLU A 77 -2.77 26.31 -3.55
CA GLU A 77 -1.50 27.06 -3.57
C GLU A 77 -0.28 26.15 -3.62
N ASP A 78 -0.43 24.86 -3.28
CA ASP A 78 0.64 23.87 -3.31
C ASP A 78 1.05 23.53 -4.76
N GLU A 79 2.25 23.00 -4.92
CA GLU A 79 2.79 22.54 -6.22
C GLU A 79 1.85 21.57 -6.92
N TYR A 80 1.21 20.68 -6.15
CA TYR A 80 0.22 19.73 -6.66
C TYR A 80 -1.02 20.45 -7.20
N GLY A 81 -1.57 21.43 -6.45
CA GLY A 81 -2.72 22.20 -6.91
C GLY A 81 -2.46 22.95 -8.22
N LYS A 82 -1.26 23.53 -8.39
CA LYS A 82 -0.81 24.15 -9.64
C LYS A 82 -0.70 23.16 -10.79
N PHE A 83 -0.17 21.96 -10.49
CA PHE A 83 -0.10 20.88 -11.47
C PHE A 83 -1.48 20.42 -11.92
N VAL A 84 -2.42 20.19 -10.98
CA VAL A 84 -3.82 19.83 -11.30
C VAL A 84 -4.49 20.90 -12.16
N GLN A 85 -4.33 22.17 -11.80
CA GLN A 85 -4.90 23.28 -12.55
C GLN A 85 -4.34 23.36 -13.98
N ALA A 86 -3.05 23.13 -14.16
CA ALA A 86 -2.41 23.24 -15.46
C ALA A 86 -2.67 22.03 -16.37
N THR A 87 -2.74 20.82 -15.79
CA THR A 87 -2.82 19.56 -16.55
C THR A 87 -4.23 18.97 -16.57
N GLY A 88 -5.06 19.29 -15.58
CA GLY A 88 -6.37 18.65 -15.33
C GLY A 88 -6.26 17.26 -14.72
N PHE A 89 -5.05 16.76 -14.41
CA PHE A 89 -4.83 15.44 -13.81
C PHE A 89 -5.11 15.49 -12.30
N ASP A 90 -5.97 14.60 -11.85
CA ASP A 90 -6.33 14.41 -10.44
C ASP A 90 -6.09 12.94 -10.08
N TYR A 91 -5.14 12.68 -9.14
CA TYR A 91 -4.78 11.31 -8.79
C TYR A 91 -5.96 10.49 -8.23
N GLU A 92 -6.89 11.13 -7.52
CA GLU A 92 -8.05 10.43 -6.96
C GLU A 92 -8.99 9.90 -8.05
N ARG A 93 -9.07 10.62 -9.17
CA ARG A 93 -9.95 10.30 -10.29
C ARG A 93 -9.24 9.57 -11.42
N ASP A 94 -8.03 10.02 -11.77
CA ASP A 94 -7.39 9.69 -13.04
C ASP A 94 -6.28 8.64 -12.91
N LEU A 95 -5.82 8.33 -11.68
CA LEU A 95 -4.84 7.28 -11.43
C LEU A 95 -5.54 5.93 -11.29
N ASP A 96 -5.16 4.95 -12.09
CA ASP A 96 -5.77 3.63 -12.08
C ASP A 96 -4.96 2.63 -11.26
N ARG A 97 -3.65 2.53 -11.48
CA ARG A 97 -2.74 1.60 -10.76
C ARG A 97 -1.39 2.22 -10.54
N VAL A 98 -0.75 1.84 -9.44
CA VAL A 98 0.63 2.26 -9.13
C VAL A 98 1.42 1.08 -8.57
N GLY A 99 2.60 0.85 -9.12
CA GLY A 99 3.63 0.00 -8.54
C GLY A 99 4.82 0.88 -8.14
N VAL A 100 5.26 0.76 -6.90
CA VAL A 100 6.43 1.48 -6.38
C VAL A 100 7.45 0.48 -5.91
N SER A 101 8.69 0.61 -6.37
CA SER A 101 9.81 -0.19 -5.89
C SER A 101 10.85 0.66 -5.19
N PHE A 102 11.50 0.03 -4.23
CA PHE A 102 12.56 0.62 -3.45
C PHE A 102 13.81 -0.25 -3.59
N SER A 103 14.95 0.40 -3.83
CA SER A 103 16.26 -0.25 -3.97
C SER A 103 17.38 0.67 -3.46
N GLY A 104 18.62 0.21 -3.53
CA GLY A 104 19.76 0.97 -3.06
C GLY A 104 19.99 0.87 -1.54
N SER A 105 20.91 1.68 -1.03
CA SER A 105 21.30 1.71 0.38
C SER A 105 20.56 2.83 1.14
N ALA A 106 20.65 2.81 2.48
CA ALA A 106 20.10 3.87 3.33
C ALA A 106 20.68 5.26 3.01
N GLN A 107 21.93 5.31 2.50
CA GLN A 107 22.60 6.54 2.12
C GLN A 107 22.21 7.02 0.72
N SER A 108 21.77 6.11 -0.15
CA SER A 108 21.36 6.41 -1.52
C SER A 108 20.13 5.59 -1.91
N PRO A 109 18.95 5.91 -1.34
CA PRO A 109 17.72 5.19 -1.63
C PRO A 109 17.26 5.55 -3.05
N LYS A 110 16.97 4.53 -3.84
CA LYS A 110 16.33 4.66 -5.15
C LYS A 110 14.88 4.27 -5.04
N THR A 111 14.01 5.11 -5.57
CA THR A 111 12.58 4.87 -5.62
C THR A 111 12.11 5.03 -7.06
N ILE A 112 11.49 3.99 -7.59
CA ILE A 112 10.84 4.03 -8.89
C ILE A 112 9.35 3.75 -8.69
N ALA A 113 8.51 4.58 -9.28
CA ALA A 113 7.08 4.36 -9.40
C ALA A 113 6.71 4.20 -10.87
N VAL A 114 5.87 3.22 -11.17
CA VAL A 114 5.21 3.07 -12.47
C VAL A 114 3.71 3.20 -12.22
N ALA A 115 3.08 4.09 -12.97
CA ALA A 115 1.68 4.41 -12.77
C ALA A 115 0.92 4.29 -14.10
N ASP A 116 -0.25 3.62 -14.04
CA ASP A 116 -1.25 3.62 -15.09
C ASP A 116 -2.36 4.61 -14.75
N GLY A 117 -2.86 5.32 -15.76
CA GLY A 117 -3.93 6.30 -15.55
C GLY A 117 -4.30 7.08 -16.81
N ARG A 118 -5.21 8.02 -16.63
CA ARG A 118 -5.69 8.89 -17.71
C ARG A 118 -4.88 10.17 -17.75
N PHE A 119 -3.76 10.16 -18.46
CA PHE A 119 -2.83 11.29 -18.55
C PHE A 119 -3.08 12.10 -19.82
N ASP A 120 -3.28 13.42 -19.69
CA ASP A 120 -3.12 14.34 -20.84
C ASP A 120 -1.62 14.60 -21.05
N ARG A 121 -0.97 13.70 -21.81
CA ARG A 121 0.47 13.74 -22.05
C ARG A 121 0.94 15.11 -22.54
N LYS A 122 0.21 15.74 -23.47
CA LYS A 122 0.60 17.05 -24.02
C LYS A 122 0.64 18.14 -22.97
N LYS A 123 -0.36 18.18 -22.08
CA LYS A 123 -0.39 19.17 -21.01
C LYS A 123 0.67 18.89 -19.95
N ILE A 124 0.90 17.62 -19.58
CA ILE A 124 1.93 17.23 -18.62
C ILE A 124 3.32 17.57 -19.17
N GLU A 125 3.59 17.26 -20.44
CA GLU A 125 4.84 17.61 -21.11
C GLU A 125 5.06 19.12 -21.19
N ALA A 126 4.02 19.89 -21.53
CA ALA A 126 4.09 21.36 -21.58
C ALA A 126 4.35 21.97 -20.17
N TYR A 127 3.65 21.49 -19.16
CA TYR A 127 3.90 21.89 -17.77
C TYR A 127 5.34 21.62 -17.35
N SER A 128 5.83 20.43 -17.62
CA SER A 128 7.16 19.99 -17.24
C SER A 128 8.27 20.74 -17.97
N ALA A 129 8.06 21.11 -19.23
CA ALA A 129 8.99 21.95 -19.98
C ALA A 129 9.12 23.37 -19.41
N HIS A 130 8.07 23.85 -18.75
CA HIS A 130 8.09 25.17 -18.10
C HIS A 130 8.81 25.17 -16.75
N PHE A 131 8.69 24.09 -15.97
CA PHE A 131 9.23 23.99 -14.60
C PHE A 131 10.48 23.10 -14.47
N GLY A 132 10.99 22.56 -15.55
CA GLY A 132 12.06 21.58 -15.50
C GLY A 132 12.98 21.60 -16.71
N THR A 133 13.81 20.57 -16.78
CA THR A 133 14.74 20.36 -17.89
C THR A 133 14.43 19.06 -18.62
N LEU A 134 14.65 19.06 -19.93
CA LEU A 134 14.51 17.90 -20.80
C LEU A 134 15.86 17.24 -21.04
N LYS A 135 15.89 15.91 -20.90
CA LYS A 135 17.04 15.09 -21.29
C LYS A 135 16.55 13.97 -22.21
N THR A 136 17.24 13.75 -23.31
CA THR A 136 16.94 12.59 -24.18
C THR A 136 18.02 11.53 -23.93
N ALA A 137 17.58 10.31 -23.62
CA ALA A 137 18.47 9.18 -23.45
C ALA A 137 17.80 7.88 -23.92
N ASN A 138 18.56 7.08 -24.65
CA ASN A 138 18.08 5.81 -25.22
C ASN A 138 16.76 5.96 -26.04
N GLY A 139 16.60 7.06 -26.75
CA GLY A 139 15.39 7.34 -27.53
C GLY A 139 14.15 7.72 -26.72
N LYS A 140 14.28 7.88 -25.38
CA LYS A 140 13.20 8.32 -24.50
C LYS A 140 13.46 9.75 -24.01
N THR A 141 12.40 10.54 -23.91
CA THR A 141 12.45 11.86 -23.30
C THR A 141 12.26 11.72 -21.81
N ILE A 142 13.23 12.20 -21.03
CA ILE A 142 13.19 12.24 -19.57
C ILE A 142 12.97 13.68 -19.14
N TYR A 143 11.94 13.89 -18.35
CA TYR A 143 11.60 15.18 -17.77
C TYR A 143 12.14 15.24 -16.35
N ALA A 144 12.88 16.31 -16.02
CA ALA A 144 13.35 16.57 -14.67
C ALA A 144 12.58 17.76 -14.11
N VAL A 145 11.78 17.56 -13.08
CA VAL A 145 10.98 18.60 -12.42
C VAL A 145 11.52 18.86 -11.03
N ASN A 146 11.80 20.11 -10.73
CA ASN A 146 12.26 20.51 -9.42
C ASN A 146 11.06 20.76 -8.50
N LEU A 147 11.04 20.08 -7.38
CA LEU A 147 10.07 20.25 -6.30
C LEU A 147 10.69 21.12 -5.22
N SER A 148 9.90 22.04 -4.65
CA SER A 148 10.42 23.06 -3.74
C SER A 148 10.39 22.61 -2.28
N ASN A 149 9.44 21.77 -1.90
CA ASN A 149 9.23 21.42 -0.50
C ASN A 149 8.99 19.89 -0.27
N PRO A 150 9.99 19.15 0.19
CA PRO A 150 11.40 19.51 0.32
C PRO A 150 12.09 19.66 -1.04
N PRO A 151 13.17 20.44 -1.13
CA PRO A 151 13.91 20.63 -2.39
C PRO A 151 14.42 19.29 -2.91
N ARG A 152 13.93 18.86 -4.07
CA ARG A 152 14.35 17.60 -4.72
C ARG A 152 13.98 17.65 -6.19
N THR A 153 14.66 16.86 -7.00
CA THR A 153 14.30 16.68 -8.41
C THR A 153 13.61 15.34 -8.60
N ALA A 154 12.44 15.36 -9.21
CA ALA A 154 11.74 14.18 -9.68
C ALA A 154 12.00 14.02 -11.18
N TYR A 155 12.27 12.80 -11.60
CA TYR A 155 12.47 12.45 -13.01
C TYR A 155 11.31 11.58 -13.46
N PHE A 156 10.77 11.83 -14.64
CA PHE A 156 9.75 10.97 -15.20
C PHE A 156 9.86 10.80 -16.71
N THR A 157 9.26 9.74 -17.22
CA THR A 157 9.14 9.47 -18.65
C THR A 157 7.81 8.76 -18.94
N PHE A 158 7.25 9.04 -20.10
CA PHE A 158 6.10 8.26 -20.57
C PHE A 158 6.60 6.94 -21.17
N LEU A 159 6.13 5.82 -20.65
CA LEU A 159 6.34 4.50 -21.23
C LEU A 159 5.31 4.21 -22.31
N ARG A 160 4.07 4.66 -22.11
CA ARG A 160 2.94 4.68 -23.06
C ARG A 160 2.14 5.96 -22.76
N ASP A 161 1.11 6.25 -23.56
CA ASP A 161 0.28 7.44 -23.32
C ASP A 161 -0.52 7.35 -22.00
N ASP A 162 -0.82 6.12 -21.57
CA ASP A 162 -1.53 5.78 -20.34
C ASP A 162 -0.60 5.30 -19.19
N ARG A 163 0.74 5.31 -19.40
CA ARG A 163 1.70 4.83 -18.41
C ARG A 163 2.90 5.74 -18.26
N VAL A 164 3.18 6.11 -17.01
CA VAL A 164 4.30 6.97 -16.63
C VAL A 164 5.22 6.23 -15.65
N ALA A 165 6.53 6.34 -15.85
CA ALA A 165 7.51 5.94 -14.86
C ALA A 165 8.12 7.20 -14.22
N ILE A 166 8.20 7.22 -12.88
CA ILE A 166 8.72 8.34 -12.06
C ILE A 166 9.83 7.82 -11.18
N CYS A 167 10.93 8.56 -11.05
CA CYS A 167 12.05 8.16 -10.21
C CYS A 167 12.67 9.38 -9.51
N ASN A 168 13.29 9.13 -8.35
CA ASN A 168 14.07 10.15 -7.63
C ASN A 168 15.50 10.32 -8.16
N ASP A 169 15.96 9.49 -9.10
CA ASP A 169 17.28 9.53 -9.72
C ASP A 169 17.18 9.23 -11.23
N ALA A 170 17.73 10.09 -12.07
CA ALA A 170 17.72 9.89 -13.53
C ALA A 170 18.33 8.54 -13.96
N SER A 171 19.29 8.01 -13.21
CA SER A 171 19.94 6.72 -13.51
C SER A 171 18.98 5.54 -13.55
N CYS A 172 17.82 5.63 -12.91
CA CYS A 172 16.78 4.59 -12.95
C CYS A 172 16.35 4.23 -14.37
N PHE A 173 16.30 5.23 -15.28
CA PHE A 173 15.85 5.02 -16.65
C PHE A 173 16.96 4.51 -17.59
N PHE A 174 18.22 4.55 -17.14
CA PHE A 174 19.37 4.08 -17.90
C PHE A 174 19.74 2.63 -17.58
N GLN A 175 19.40 2.16 -16.38
CA GLN A 175 19.74 0.82 -15.91
C GLN A 175 18.73 -0.27 -16.35
N ALA A 176 17.65 0.11 -17.02
CA ALA A 176 16.60 -0.79 -17.48
C ALA A 176 17.02 -1.76 -18.60
N SER A 177 18.31 -2.02 -18.76
CA SER A 177 18.81 -3.01 -19.71
C SER A 177 18.87 -4.38 -19.06
N GLY A 178 17.75 -5.13 -19.08
CA GLY A 178 17.79 -6.57 -19.11
C GLY A 178 17.30 -7.35 -17.89
N ARG A 179 16.90 -6.75 -16.78
CA ARG A 179 16.26 -7.50 -15.68
C ARG A 179 15.03 -6.77 -15.19
N SER A 180 13.90 -7.12 -15.79
CA SER A 180 12.60 -6.76 -15.25
C SER A 180 12.29 -7.63 -14.03
N MET A 181 11.35 -7.21 -13.19
CA MET A 181 10.89 -7.94 -12.00
C MET A 181 10.16 -9.27 -12.33
N ASN A 182 10.37 -9.83 -13.52
CA ASN A 182 9.89 -11.12 -13.98
C ASN A 182 10.75 -12.31 -13.49
N SER A 183 11.62 -12.11 -12.47
CA SER A 183 12.28 -13.24 -11.84
C SER A 183 11.22 -14.13 -11.18
N GLU A 184 11.41 -15.46 -11.27
CA GLU A 184 10.48 -16.44 -10.72
C GLU A 184 10.19 -16.19 -9.23
N GLU A 185 11.22 -15.74 -8.48
CA GLU A 185 11.16 -15.41 -7.07
C GLU A 185 10.12 -14.31 -6.78
N TRP A 186 10.16 -13.15 -7.44
CA TRP A 186 9.19 -12.08 -7.28
C TRP A 186 7.80 -12.47 -7.77
N ARG A 187 7.75 -13.17 -8.90
CA ARG A 187 6.50 -13.62 -9.49
C ARG A 187 5.71 -14.52 -8.56
N GLU A 188 6.36 -15.44 -7.84
CA GLU A 188 5.71 -16.30 -6.86
C GLU A 188 5.02 -15.50 -5.76
N HIS A 189 5.71 -14.48 -5.21
CA HIS A 189 5.14 -13.61 -4.17
C HIS A 189 3.99 -12.75 -4.72
N PHE A 190 4.11 -12.23 -5.94
CA PHE A 190 3.02 -11.47 -6.57
C PHE A 190 1.79 -12.33 -6.88
N LEU A 191 1.98 -13.58 -7.28
CA LEU A 191 0.87 -14.52 -7.49
C LEU A 191 0.11 -14.82 -6.19
N ARG A 192 0.80 -14.87 -5.06
CA ARG A 192 0.15 -15.04 -3.74
C ARG A 192 -0.72 -13.83 -3.36
N MET A 193 -0.44 -12.66 -3.91
CA MET A 193 -1.22 -11.43 -3.74
C MET A 193 -2.27 -11.24 -4.84
N ALA A 194 -2.57 -12.29 -5.64
CA ALA A 194 -3.59 -12.21 -6.68
C ALA A 194 -4.96 -11.84 -6.10
N GLY A 195 -5.65 -10.89 -6.74
CA GLY A 195 -6.95 -10.38 -6.25
C GLY A 195 -6.86 -9.48 -5.02
N THR A 196 -5.65 -9.02 -4.64
CA THR A 196 -5.45 -8.06 -3.56
C THR A 196 -5.08 -6.70 -4.15
N PRO A 197 -5.95 -5.68 -4.01
CA PRO A 197 -5.75 -4.37 -4.64
C PRO A 197 -4.68 -3.50 -3.97
N LEU A 198 -4.32 -3.80 -2.74
CA LEU A 198 -3.25 -3.15 -2.00
C LEU A 198 -2.33 -4.20 -1.42
N PHE A 199 -1.05 -4.20 -1.82
CA PHE A 199 -0.08 -5.08 -1.19
C PHE A 199 1.34 -4.50 -1.18
N ALA A 200 2.16 -5.03 -0.29
CA ALA A 200 3.60 -4.83 -0.24
C ALA A 200 4.30 -6.18 -0.15
N VAL A 201 5.39 -6.34 -0.88
CA VAL A 201 6.30 -7.49 -0.79
C VAL A 201 7.70 -6.96 -0.50
N MET A 202 8.33 -7.49 0.54
CA MET A 202 9.62 -7.01 1.05
C MET A 202 10.57 -8.17 1.27
N ARG A 203 11.81 -8.01 0.85
CA ARG A 203 12.91 -8.92 1.14
C ARG A 203 13.55 -8.59 2.50
N GLN A 204 14.34 -9.51 3.04
CA GLN A 204 15.04 -9.35 4.32
C GLN A 204 15.92 -8.08 4.39
N ASP A 205 16.57 -7.72 3.30
CA ASP A 205 17.44 -6.56 3.17
C ASP A 205 16.68 -5.24 2.94
N SER A 206 15.33 -5.27 2.98
CA SER A 206 14.48 -4.11 2.77
C SER A 206 14.60 -3.08 3.90
N GLN A 207 14.82 -1.83 3.52
CA GLN A 207 14.76 -0.70 4.46
C GLN A 207 13.35 -0.51 5.05
N LEU A 208 12.31 -0.83 4.28
CA LEU A 208 10.92 -0.82 4.74
C LEU A 208 10.71 -1.83 5.88
N LEU A 209 11.21 -3.04 5.74
CA LEU A 209 11.12 -4.05 6.79
C LEU A 209 11.89 -3.62 8.04
N THR A 210 13.08 -3.06 7.88
CA THR A 210 13.85 -2.49 8.97
C THR A 210 13.10 -1.37 9.69
N ALA A 211 12.49 -0.45 8.94
CA ALA A 211 11.72 0.65 9.51
C ALA A 211 10.47 0.15 10.25
N LEU A 212 9.79 -0.88 9.71
CA LEU A 212 8.64 -1.50 10.37
C LEU A 212 9.04 -2.20 11.67
N SER A 213 10.17 -2.92 11.70
CA SER A 213 10.65 -3.60 12.90
C SER A 213 11.05 -2.63 14.02
N GLN A 214 11.45 -1.40 13.69
CA GLN A 214 11.83 -0.35 14.64
C GLN A 214 10.62 0.46 15.18
N ARG A 215 9.51 0.48 14.45
CA ARG A 215 8.29 1.24 14.79
C ARG A 215 7.15 0.30 15.17
N THR A 216 7.27 -0.32 16.34
CA THR A 216 6.14 -1.10 16.87
C THR A 216 5.04 -0.16 17.38
N PRO A 217 3.78 -0.34 16.97
CA PRO A 217 2.66 0.43 17.51
C PRO A 217 2.61 0.31 19.03
N GLY A 218 2.36 1.42 19.73
CA GLY A 218 2.29 1.43 21.19
C GLY A 218 3.64 1.55 21.92
N GLY A 219 4.77 1.75 21.21
CA GLY A 219 6.08 1.97 21.82
C GLY A 219 6.70 0.72 22.47
N TYR A 220 6.09 -0.45 22.29
CA TYR A 220 6.61 -1.70 22.83
C TYR A 220 7.79 -2.17 21.97
N ARG A 221 9.00 -2.00 22.49
CA ARG A 221 10.23 -2.48 21.85
C ARG A 221 10.56 -3.86 22.40
N SER A 222 10.31 -4.91 21.62
CA SER A 222 10.80 -6.25 21.93
C SER A 222 12.04 -6.55 21.08
N PRO A 223 13.25 -6.56 21.67
CA PRO A 223 14.47 -6.94 20.94
C PRO A 223 14.36 -8.35 20.36
N GLN A 224 13.65 -9.25 21.04
CA GLN A 224 13.43 -10.62 20.56
C GLN A 224 12.59 -10.64 19.29
N LEU A 225 11.48 -9.89 19.27
CA LEU A 225 10.64 -9.78 18.06
C LEU A 225 11.43 -9.19 16.88
N ALA A 226 12.19 -8.12 17.13
CA ALA A 226 13.03 -7.51 16.08
C ALA A 226 14.06 -8.52 15.52
N THR A 227 14.68 -9.32 16.41
CA THR A 227 15.64 -10.36 16.01
C THR A 227 14.97 -11.46 15.17
N LEU A 228 13.77 -11.90 15.55
CA LEU A 228 13.02 -12.91 14.78
C LEU A 228 12.54 -12.40 13.44
N LEU A 229 12.02 -11.15 13.40
CA LEU A 229 11.62 -10.50 12.15
C LEU A 229 12.81 -10.31 11.20
N GLY A 230 14.00 -10.03 11.73
CA GLY A 230 15.24 -9.93 10.95
C GLY A 230 15.71 -11.25 10.32
N GLN A 231 15.14 -12.39 10.72
CA GLN A 231 15.42 -13.71 10.14
C GLN A 231 14.42 -14.12 9.06
N LEU A 232 13.40 -13.31 8.81
CA LEU A 232 12.48 -13.54 7.70
C LEU A 232 13.17 -13.20 6.39
N GLN A 233 13.06 -14.07 5.42
CA GLN A 233 13.59 -13.86 4.07
C GLN A 233 12.66 -12.96 3.26
N TRP A 234 11.35 -13.14 3.47
CA TRP A 234 10.30 -12.38 2.82
C TRP A 234 9.21 -12.00 3.80
N VAL A 235 8.68 -10.81 3.60
CA VAL A 235 7.45 -10.35 4.24
C VAL A 235 6.51 -9.82 3.17
N SER A 236 5.30 -10.35 3.14
CA SER A 236 4.23 -9.89 2.25
C SER A 236 3.05 -9.40 3.08
N VAL A 237 2.53 -8.24 2.76
CA VAL A 237 1.33 -7.68 3.41
C VAL A 237 0.35 -7.33 2.32
N GLY A 238 -0.87 -7.84 2.43
CA GLY A 238 -1.96 -7.54 1.49
C GLY A 238 -3.19 -7.05 2.23
N ALA A 239 -3.94 -6.15 1.60
CA ALA A 239 -5.19 -5.66 2.13
C ALA A 239 -6.26 -5.65 1.03
N LYS A 240 -7.43 -6.20 1.34
CA LYS A 240 -8.56 -6.31 0.43
C LYS A 240 -9.84 -5.83 1.12
N PRO A 241 -10.59 -4.92 0.48
CA PRO A 241 -11.91 -4.55 0.97
C PRO A 241 -12.87 -5.75 0.88
N GLU A 242 -13.57 -6.03 1.96
CA GLU A 242 -14.63 -7.04 2.05
C GLU A 242 -15.86 -6.38 2.67
N GLY A 243 -16.79 -5.93 1.82
CA GLY A 243 -17.92 -5.11 2.24
C GLY A 243 -17.46 -3.71 2.68
N ASP A 244 -17.74 -3.36 3.94
CA ASP A 244 -17.33 -2.11 4.60
C ASP A 244 -16.05 -2.25 5.46
N GLU A 245 -15.47 -3.44 5.49
CA GLU A 245 -14.24 -3.76 6.24
C GLU A 245 -13.04 -3.91 5.31
N LEU A 246 -11.84 -3.78 5.87
CA LEU A 246 -10.59 -4.07 5.18
C LEU A 246 -9.94 -5.29 5.83
N ARG A 247 -9.93 -6.40 5.12
CA ARG A 247 -9.19 -7.59 5.54
C ARG A 247 -7.72 -7.42 5.21
N VAL A 248 -6.87 -7.55 6.22
CA VAL A 248 -5.41 -7.46 6.10
C VAL A 248 -4.79 -8.82 6.39
N VAL A 249 -3.87 -9.22 5.52
CA VAL A 249 -3.11 -10.46 5.66
C VAL A 249 -1.63 -10.13 5.59
N ALA A 250 -0.86 -10.52 6.58
CA ALA A 250 0.59 -10.39 6.59
C ALA A 250 1.24 -11.77 6.71
N ASP A 251 2.13 -12.09 5.78
CA ASP A 251 2.91 -13.34 5.75
C ASP A 251 4.39 -13.03 5.99
N GLY A 252 5.01 -13.72 6.95
CA GLY A 252 6.46 -13.71 7.14
C GLY A 252 7.03 -15.08 6.80
N GLU A 253 8.01 -15.14 5.89
CA GLU A 253 8.55 -16.40 5.35
C GLU A 253 10.04 -16.57 5.63
N THR A 254 10.42 -17.80 5.96
CA THR A 254 11.83 -18.23 6.07
C THR A 254 11.91 -19.75 5.88
N SER A 255 13.10 -20.26 5.55
CA SER A 255 13.38 -21.70 5.55
C SER A 255 13.57 -22.27 6.97
N ASN A 256 13.74 -21.42 7.99
CA ASN A 256 13.99 -21.83 9.37
C ASN A 256 12.67 -22.06 10.14
N ASP A 257 12.31 -23.33 10.30
CA ASP A 257 11.07 -23.73 11.01
C ASP A 257 11.04 -23.29 12.49
N MET A 258 12.18 -23.22 13.16
CA MET A 258 12.25 -22.78 14.56
C MET A 258 11.84 -21.31 14.68
N VAL A 259 12.29 -20.44 13.76
CA VAL A 259 11.91 -19.02 13.72
C VAL A 259 10.41 -18.86 13.54
N ILE A 260 9.79 -19.65 12.64
CA ILE A 260 8.36 -19.60 12.40
C ILE A 260 7.56 -20.06 13.62
N ARG A 261 8.01 -21.12 14.31
CA ARG A 261 7.37 -21.53 15.58
C ARG A 261 7.43 -20.43 16.62
N GLN A 262 8.61 -19.86 16.84
CA GLN A 262 8.80 -18.79 17.82
C GLN A 262 7.97 -17.55 17.49
N LEU A 263 7.88 -17.14 16.21
CA LEU A 263 7.03 -16.03 15.79
C LEU A 263 5.56 -16.34 15.99
N ASN A 264 5.11 -17.55 15.63
CA ASN A 264 3.72 -17.97 15.84
C ASN A 264 3.34 -17.94 17.32
N ASP A 265 4.18 -18.50 18.19
CA ASP A 265 3.93 -18.53 19.64
C ASP A 265 3.96 -17.12 20.24
N MET A 266 4.89 -16.28 19.78
CA MET A 266 4.98 -14.89 20.22
C MET A 266 3.76 -14.07 19.79
N PHE A 267 3.34 -14.14 18.54
CA PHE A 267 2.17 -13.40 18.07
C PHE A 267 0.89 -13.90 18.74
N SER A 268 0.74 -15.22 18.91
CA SER A 268 -0.40 -15.80 19.64
C SER A 268 -0.42 -15.34 21.10
N GLY A 269 0.74 -15.33 21.76
CA GLY A 269 0.86 -14.81 23.12
C GLY A 269 0.54 -13.32 23.23
N LEU A 270 1.03 -12.51 22.30
CA LEU A 270 0.72 -11.07 22.24
C LEU A 270 -0.76 -10.81 22.02
N LEU A 271 -1.41 -11.60 21.16
CA LEU A 271 -2.86 -11.50 20.92
C LEU A 271 -3.66 -11.80 22.19
N ILE A 272 -3.33 -12.87 22.92
CA ILE A 272 -3.96 -13.23 24.20
C ILE A 272 -3.74 -12.11 25.24
N LEU A 273 -2.52 -11.60 25.36
CA LEU A 273 -2.20 -10.52 26.29
C LEU A 273 -2.94 -9.23 25.94
N ALA A 274 -3.06 -8.90 24.66
CA ALA A 274 -3.80 -7.72 24.21
C ALA A 274 -5.29 -7.84 24.54
N GLN A 275 -5.90 -9.01 24.30
CA GLN A 275 -7.29 -9.28 24.66
C GLN A 275 -7.51 -9.18 26.18
N ALA A 276 -6.65 -9.81 26.96
CA ALA A 276 -6.71 -9.72 28.43
C ALA A 276 -6.51 -8.29 28.94
N GLY A 277 -5.62 -7.52 28.30
CA GLY A 277 -5.37 -6.11 28.63
C GLY A 277 -6.58 -5.21 28.40
N LEU A 278 -7.41 -5.48 27.39
CA LEU A 278 -8.66 -4.73 27.16
C LEU A 278 -9.71 -5.01 28.24
N ASP A 279 -9.67 -6.19 28.85
CA ASP A 279 -10.60 -6.60 29.89
C ASP A 279 -10.17 -6.13 31.29
N ASP A 280 -8.92 -5.70 31.46
CA ASP A 280 -8.42 -5.19 32.74
C ASP A 280 -9.20 -3.95 33.21
N PRO A 281 -9.63 -3.90 34.49
CA PRO A 281 -10.37 -2.78 35.05
C PRO A 281 -9.69 -1.41 34.97
N LYS A 282 -8.35 -1.37 34.90
CA LYS A 282 -7.57 -0.12 34.73
C LYS A 282 -7.68 0.39 33.28
N SER A 283 -7.52 -0.50 32.31
CA SER A 283 -7.67 -0.19 30.88
C SER A 283 -9.09 0.28 30.57
N ARG A 284 -10.10 -0.32 31.20
CA ARG A 284 -11.52 0.09 31.08
C ARG A 284 -11.78 1.53 31.52
N LYS A 285 -10.98 2.04 32.47
CA LYS A 285 -11.10 3.43 32.98
C LYS A 285 -10.32 4.43 32.16
N GLN A 286 -9.28 3.99 31.45
CA GLN A 286 -8.34 4.86 30.73
C GLN A 286 -8.67 4.99 29.24
N LEU A 287 -9.23 3.94 28.64
CA LEU A 287 -9.59 3.93 27.22
C LEU A 287 -11.03 4.44 27.02
N ASP A 288 -11.20 5.26 26.00
CA ASP A 288 -12.54 5.62 25.51
C ASP A 288 -13.34 4.35 25.21
N PRO A 289 -14.62 4.25 25.59
CA PRO A 289 -15.43 3.06 25.37
C PRO A 289 -15.52 2.63 23.90
N LYS A 290 -15.64 3.59 22.97
CA LYS A 290 -15.72 3.32 21.53
C LYS A 290 -14.39 2.78 20.99
N LEU A 291 -13.28 3.41 21.42
CA LEU A 291 -11.94 2.95 21.03
C LEU A 291 -11.66 1.55 21.57
N ARG A 292 -12.10 1.25 22.79
CA ARG A 292 -11.97 -0.09 23.38
C ARG A 292 -12.78 -1.12 22.59
N GLU A 293 -14.02 -0.80 22.24
CA GLU A 293 -14.88 -1.69 21.43
C GLU A 293 -14.27 -1.96 20.06
N ALA A 294 -13.74 -0.93 19.41
CA ALA A 294 -13.05 -1.03 18.13
C ALA A 294 -11.80 -1.93 18.20
N TYR A 295 -10.98 -1.78 19.25
CA TYR A 295 -9.84 -2.69 19.48
C TYR A 295 -10.28 -4.10 19.84
N ALA A 296 -11.36 -4.28 20.59
CA ALA A 296 -11.90 -5.60 20.87
C ALA A 296 -12.37 -6.30 19.59
N GLY A 297 -13.01 -5.59 18.66
CA GLY A 297 -13.36 -6.07 17.33
C GLY A 297 -12.14 -6.51 16.53
N LEU A 298 -11.11 -5.65 16.43
CA LEU A 298 -9.86 -5.96 15.75
C LEU A 298 -9.18 -7.21 16.31
N LEU A 299 -9.05 -7.32 17.65
CA LEU A 299 -8.41 -8.46 18.29
C LEU A 299 -9.24 -9.74 18.18
N LYS A 300 -10.57 -9.64 18.07
CA LYS A 300 -11.47 -10.78 17.86
C LYS A 300 -11.33 -11.34 16.44
N SER A 301 -11.14 -10.51 15.45
CA SER A 301 -10.91 -10.94 14.06
C SER A 301 -9.46 -11.39 13.81
N ALA A 302 -8.54 -11.09 14.74
CA ALA A 302 -7.13 -11.42 14.58
C ALA A 302 -6.86 -12.92 14.72
N GLU A 303 -6.18 -13.47 13.74
CA GLU A 303 -5.80 -14.88 13.67
C GLU A 303 -4.31 -15.02 13.35
N VAL A 304 -3.66 -15.97 14.00
CA VAL A 304 -2.26 -16.34 13.75
C VAL A 304 -2.22 -17.78 13.24
N GLN A 305 -1.63 -17.98 12.07
CA GLN A 305 -1.54 -19.29 11.43
C GLN A 305 -0.09 -19.61 11.09
N ARG A 306 0.29 -20.87 11.25
CA ARG A 306 1.52 -21.40 10.70
C ARG A 306 1.21 -22.17 9.41
N LEU A 307 1.93 -21.86 8.33
CA LEU A 307 1.76 -22.50 7.04
C LEU A 307 3.06 -23.20 6.64
N ASP A 308 2.92 -24.41 6.12
CA ASP A 308 3.98 -25.20 5.51
C ASP A 308 3.79 -25.20 3.99
N ARG A 309 4.76 -24.65 3.27
CA ARG A 309 4.73 -24.57 1.81
C ARG A 309 5.84 -25.40 1.16
N GLY A 310 6.28 -26.46 1.84
CA GLY A 310 7.35 -27.31 1.37
C GLY A 310 8.73 -26.70 1.61
N THR A 311 9.27 -25.98 0.64
CA THR A 311 10.60 -25.35 0.74
C THR A 311 10.64 -24.14 1.66
N SER A 312 9.52 -23.44 1.85
CA SER A 312 9.38 -22.30 2.75
C SER A 312 8.36 -22.58 3.85
N LYS A 313 8.61 -22.02 5.02
CA LYS A 313 7.69 -21.99 6.15
C LYS A 313 7.23 -20.56 6.35
N SER A 314 5.98 -20.35 6.74
CA SER A 314 5.50 -19.00 7.02
C SER A 314 4.61 -18.90 8.26
N VAL A 315 4.64 -17.75 8.88
CA VAL A 315 3.66 -17.31 9.86
C VAL A 315 2.76 -16.27 9.20
N ARG A 316 1.46 -16.47 9.32
CA ARG A 316 0.43 -15.60 8.77
C ARG A 316 -0.35 -14.93 9.88
N LEU A 317 -0.50 -13.61 9.77
CA LEU A 317 -1.39 -12.80 10.59
C LEU A 317 -2.54 -12.34 9.72
N ILE A 318 -3.77 -12.51 10.21
CA ILE A 318 -4.98 -12.02 9.55
C ILE A 318 -5.71 -11.13 10.55
N PHE A 319 -6.24 -9.99 10.12
CA PHE A 319 -7.12 -9.15 10.93
C PHE A 319 -7.98 -8.26 10.02
N GLU A 320 -9.08 -7.77 10.58
CA GLU A 320 -10.04 -6.93 9.89
C GLU A 320 -10.06 -5.54 10.50
N ILE A 321 -9.94 -4.53 9.64
CA ILE A 321 -10.06 -3.12 10.03
C ILE A 321 -11.49 -2.70 9.72
N THR A 322 -12.24 -2.40 10.78
CA THR A 322 -13.65 -1.96 10.68
C THR A 322 -13.74 -0.44 10.57
N PRO A 323 -14.86 0.11 10.04
CA PRO A 323 -15.12 1.54 10.04
C PRO A 323 -15.06 2.17 11.43
N GLN A 324 -15.53 1.45 12.47
CA GLN A 324 -15.50 1.93 13.85
C GLN A 324 -14.07 2.11 14.37
N LEU A 325 -13.14 1.21 13.99
CA LEU A 325 -11.73 1.36 14.34
C LEU A 325 -11.13 2.60 13.68
N LEU A 326 -11.46 2.84 12.42
CA LEU A 326 -10.99 4.02 11.70
C LEU A 326 -11.51 5.32 12.31
N GLU A 327 -12.79 5.42 12.62
CA GLU A 327 -13.38 6.60 13.25
C GLU A 327 -12.81 6.86 14.65
N SER A 328 -12.58 5.79 15.41
CA SER A 328 -11.97 5.88 16.73
C SER A 328 -10.51 6.37 16.65
N ALA A 329 -9.75 5.89 15.67
CA ALA A 329 -8.38 6.34 15.42
C ALA A 329 -8.34 7.82 15.00
N LYS A 330 -9.29 8.27 14.16
CA LYS A 330 -9.44 9.68 13.75
C LYS A 330 -9.71 10.58 14.96
N SER A 331 -10.64 10.16 15.82
CA SER A 331 -11.00 10.92 17.03
C SER A 331 -9.81 11.05 17.99
N ALA A 332 -9.02 9.99 18.16
CA ALA A 332 -7.82 10.00 18.99
C ALA A 332 -6.73 10.94 18.42
N SER A 333 -6.52 10.92 17.09
CA SER A 333 -5.54 11.82 16.43
C SER A 333 -5.93 13.30 16.49
N ALA A 334 -7.23 13.60 16.53
CA ALA A 334 -7.72 14.97 16.64
C ALA A 334 -7.62 15.54 18.07
N ALA A 335 -7.53 14.65 19.07
CA ALA A 335 -7.42 15.03 20.50
C ALA A 335 -5.99 15.40 20.93
N ASP A 336 -4.96 15.01 20.15
CA ASP A 336 -3.57 15.40 20.38
C ASP A 336 -3.23 16.65 19.53
N PRO A 337 -3.33 17.88 20.08
CA PRO A 337 -2.86 19.05 19.35
C PRO A 337 -1.35 18.96 19.18
N PRO A 338 -0.78 19.40 18.02
CA PRO A 338 0.66 19.35 17.80
C PRO A 338 1.36 20.07 18.95
N GLU A 339 2.22 19.34 19.65
CA GLU A 339 3.08 19.85 20.73
C GLU A 339 3.75 21.14 20.21
N LYS A 340 3.37 22.29 20.80
CA LYS A 340 3.95 23.58 20.47
C LYS A 340 5.46 23.43 20.62
N ALA A 341 6.18 23.60 19.51
CA ALA A 341 7.62 23.72 19.52
C ALA A 341 8.04 24.65 20.69
N PRO A 342 9.02 24.28 21.52
CA PRO A 342 9.43 25.08 22.66
C PRO A 342 9.79 26.46 22.15
N SER A 343 8.99 27.45 22.59
CA SER A 343 9.26 28.86 22.34
C SER A 343 10.62 29.17 22.94
N GLY A 344 11.60 29.43 22.05
CA GLY A 344 12.95 29.74 22.44
C GLY A 344 12.99 30.83 23.50
N GLU A 345 13.50 30.50 24.65
CA GLU A 345 13.79 31.40 25.75
C GLU A 345 14.81 32.45 25.26
N PRO A 346 14.56 33.75 25.36
CA PRO A 346 15.51 34.76 24.92
C PRO A 346 16.78 34.68 25.79
N ALA A 347 17.92 34.49 25.14
CA ALA A 347 19.25 34.51 25.77
C ALA A 347 19.40 35.72 26.69
N ARG A 348 19.49 35.49 28.00
CA ARG A 348 19.92 36.50 29.00
C ARG A 348 21.29 36.98 28.65
N LYS A 349 21.42 38.23 28.19
CA LYS A 349 22.68 38.98 28.13
C LYS A 349 23.20 39.17 29.55
N HIS A 350 24.27 38.49 29.92
CA HIS A 350 25.09 38.88 31.05
C HIS A 350 25.97 40.09 30.64
N ARG A 351 25.81 41.13 31.39
CA ARG A 351 26.78 42.26 31.45
C ARG A 351 27.99 41.82 32.27
#